data_136d88eb2b18c14fa979336d397ceeb4
#
_entry.id   136d88eb2b18c14fa979336d397ceeb4
#
_cell.length_a   1.000
_cell.length_b   1.000
_cell.length_c   1.000
_cell.angle_alpha   90.00
_cell.angle_beta   90.00
_cell.angle_gamma   90.00
#
_symmetry.space_group_name_H-M   'P 1'
#
loop_
_entity.id
_entity.type
_entity.pdbx_description
1 polymer ?
#
loop_
_entity_poly.entity_id
_entity_poly.type
_entity_poly.pdbx_seq_one_letter_code
_entity_poly.pdbx_strand_id
1 'polypeptide(L)'
;GVRIMAAESIEIGDACMFAHGAYISDADWHGIYDRSEPVGNTKPIILKDNVWIGDSAIVCKGVTIGENSIIGAGAVVTKNIPANVVAAGNPAKVVKNLDQGDFISRKDFYKDPIQLAKDFDNLDKFNLKDNTFIGWLRSIFAPSKDN
;
A
#
# COMPACT_ATOMS: atom_id res chain seq x y z
N GLY A 1 7.35 8.54 0.83
CA GLY A 1 6.77 7.87 -0.34
C GLY A 1 7.13 6.39 -0.42
N VAL A 2 6.61 5.71 -1.42
CA VAL A 2 6.95 4.32 -1.75
C VAL A 2 8.28 4.27 -2.49
N ARG A 3 9.09 3.23 -2.24
CA ARG A 3 10.34 2.98 -2.96
C ARG A 3 10.28 1.59 -3.62
N ILE A 4 10.43 1.56 -4.93
CA ILE A 4 10.52 0.33 -5.72
C ILE A 4 11.84 0.37 -6.46
N MET A 5 12.72 -0.61 -6.20
CA MET A 5 14.08 -0.64 -6.72
C MET A 5 14.31 -1.99 -7.40
N ALA A 6 14.36 -1.97 -8.73
CA ALA A 6 14.55 -3.14 -9.55
C ALA A 6 15.96 -3.16 -10.16
N ALA A 7 16.69 -4.25 -9.95
CA ALA A 7 17.92 -4.57 -10.64
C ALA A 7 17.71 -5.63 -11.71
N GLU A 8 16.75 -6.52 -11.52
CA GLU A 8 16.39 -7.59 -12.46
C GLU A 8 14.94 -7.44 -12.93
N SER A 9 13.96 -7.71 -12.07
CA SER A 9 12.53 -7.62 -12.42
C SER A 9 11.63 -7.51 -11.20
N ILE A 10 10.69 -6.57 -11.23
CA ILE A 10 9.57 -6.48 -10.29
C ILE A 10 8.28 -6.40 -11.10
N GLU A 11 7.50 -7.46 -11.04
CA GLU A 11 6.18 -7.54 -11.68
C GLU A 11 5.10 -7.15 -10.69
N ILE A 12 4.21 -6.24 -11.08
CA ILE A 12 3.11 -5.76 -10.24
C ILE A 12 1.80 -5.93 -11.02
N GLY A 13 0.92 -6.73 -10.47
CA GLY A 13 -0.42 -6.98 -11.01
C GLY A 13 -1.37 -5.78 -10.89
N ASP A 14 -2.56 -5.97 -11.41
CA ASP A 14 -3.61 -4.94 -11.43
C ASP A 14 -4.10 -4.61 -10.01
N ALA A 15 -4.52 -3.35 -9.81
CA ALA A 15 -5.16 -2.85 -8.59
C ALA A 15 -4.33 -2.98 -7.31
N CYS A 16 -3.03 -3.22 -7.39
CA CYS A 16 -2.16 -3.24 -6.22
C CYS A 16 -2.12 -1.87 -5.51
N MET A 17 -2.02 -1.92 -4.19
CA MET A 17 -1.93 -0.72 -3.35
C MET A 17 -0.65 -0.73 -2.53
N PHE A 18 -0.02 0.43 -2.41
CA PHE A 18 1.20 0.62 -1.63
C PHE A 18 1.00 1.78 -0.67
N ALA A 19 1.09 1.50 0.63
CA ALA A 19 1.02 2.54 1.64
C ALA A 19 2.36 3.30 1.77
N HIS A 20 2.36 4.36 2.55
CA HIS A 20 3.53 5.20 2.76
C HIS A 20 4.72 4.37 3.28
N GLY A 21 5.92 4.70 2.81
CA GLY A 21 7.14 4.05 3.28
C GLY A 21 7.35 2.61 2.81
N ALA A 22 6.42 1.98 2.08
CA ALA A 22 6.63 0.65 1.54
C ALA A 22 7.91 0.58 0.71
N TYR A 23 8.69 -0.49 0.90
CA TYR A 23 9.97 -0.71 0.23
C TYR A 23 9.99 -2.08 -0.45
N ILE A 24 10.20 -2.11 -1.75
CA ILE A 24 10.27 -3.32 -2.55
C ILE A 24 11.61 -3.33 -3.28
N SER A 25 12.40 -4.39 -3.12
CA SER A 25 13.70 -4.52 -3.79
C SER A 25 14.01 -5.96 -4.14
N ASP A 26 14.35 -6.18 -5.42
CA ASP A 26 14.68 -7.48 -5.98
C ASP A 26 16.19 -7.83 -5.89
N ALA A 27 16.98 -6.99 -5.22
CA ALA A 27 18.43 -7.15 -5.17
C ALA A 27 19.01 -6.93 -3.77
N ASP A 28 20.18 -7.57 -3.55
CA ASP A 28 21.17 -7.11 -2.61
C ASP A 28 22.02 -6.06 -3.33
N TRP A 29 22.07 -4.84 -2.83
CA TRP A 29 22.75 -3.74 -3.53
C TRP A 29 24.26 -3.77 -3.41
N HIS A 30 24.81 -4.81 -2.78
CA HIS A 30 26.24 -5.11 -2.71
C HIS A 30 26.43 -6.62 -2.58
N GLY A 31 27.58 -7.12 -2.97
CA GLY A 31 27.97 -8.51 -2.75
C GLY A 31 28.04 -8.83 -1.25
N ILE A 32 27.65 -10.02 -0.86
CA ILE A 32 27.66 -10.45 0.56
C ILE A 32 29.12 -10.55 1.07
N TYR A 33 30.01 -11.04 0.25
CA TYR A 33 31.42 -11.23 0.57
C TYR A 33 32.31 -10.12 0.01
N ASP A 34 32.01 -9.64 -1.18
CA ASP A 34 32.65 -8.48 -1.82
C ASP A 34 31.66 -7.31 -1.90
N ARG A 35 31.80 -6.36 -1.00
CA ARG A 35 30.93 -5.18 -0.94
C ARG A 35 31.29 -4.08 -1.92
N SER A 36 32.34 -4.27 -2.72
CA SER A 36 32.66 -3.39 -3.84
C SER A 36 31.82 -3.70 -5.08
N GLU A 37 31.19 -4.86 -5.15
CA GLU A 37 30.23 -5.20 -6.21
C GLU A 37 29.05 -4.24 -6.15
N PRO A 38 28.72 -3.54 -7.26
CA PRO A 38 27.68 -2.51 -7.27
C PRO A 38 26.26 -3.08 -7.16
N VAL A 39 26.05 -4.34 -7.58
CA VAL A 39 24.80 -5.10 -7.44
C VAL A 39 25.17 -6.53 -7.06
N GLY A 40 24.68 -7.01 -5.93
CA GLY A 40 24.85 -8.39 -5.48
C GLY A 40 23.79 -9.33 -6.07
N ASN A 41 23.37 -10.32 -5.29
CA ASN A 41 22.37 -11.30 -5.77
C ASN A 41 21.03 -10.65 -6.05
N THR A 42 20.45 -10.99 -7.19
CA THR A 42 19.10 -10.60 -7.61
C THR A 42 18.15 -11.78 -7.61
N LYS A 43 16.88 -11.55 -7.44
CA LYS A 43 15.80 -12.51 -7.69
C LYS A 43 14.50 -11.75 -7.95
N PRO A 44 13.76 -12.07 -9.03
CA PRO A 44 12.51 -11.39 -9.38
C PRO A 44 11.50 -11.36 -8.22
N ILE A 45 10.74 -10.28 -8.15
CA ILE A 45 9.57 -10.14 -7.26
C ILE A 45 8.31 -10.16 -8.12
N ILE A 46 7.27 -10.86 -7.66
CA ILE A 46 5.99 -10.93 -8.33
C ILE A 46 4.88 -10.59 -7.32
N LEU A 47 4.20 -9.48 -7.53
CA LEU A 47 2.98 -9.13 -6.82
C LEU A 47 1.80 -9.43 -7.74
N LYS A 48 0.93 -10.33 -7.33
CA LYS A 48 -0.28 -10.66 -8.09
C LYS A 48 -1.35 -9.56 -7.92
N ASP A 49 -2.50 -9.72 -8.55
CA ASP A 49 -3.55 -8.72 -8.57
C ASP A 49 -4.09 -8.41 -7.16
N ASN A 50 -4.50 -7.17 -6.95
CA ASN A 50 -5.17 -6.69 -5.74
C ASN A 50 -4.34 -6.91 -4.45
N VAL A 51 -3.02 -6.92 -4.52
CA VAL A 51 -2.14 -6.99 -3.35
C VAL A 51 -2.07 -5.63 -2.66
N TRP A 52 -2.19 -5.63 -1.33
CA TRP A 52 -1.99 -4.43 -0.53
C TRP A 52 -0.73 -4.54 0.33
N ILE A 53 0.25 -3.69 0.05
CA ILE A 53 1.47 -3.54 0.86
C ILE A 53 1.25 -2.43 1.89
N GLY A 54 1.26 -2.79 3.16
CA GLY A 54 1.05 -1.90 4.28
C GLY A 54 2.17 -0.88 4.48
N ASP A 55 1.91 0.08 5.37
CA ASP A 55 2.85 1.16 5.68
C ASP A 55 4.21 0.59 6.15
N SER A 56 5.29 1.13 5.59
CA SER A 56 6.66 0.75 5.94
C SER A 56 6.98 -0.75 5.83
N ALA A 57 6.16 -1.53 5.12
CA ALA A 57 6.45 -2.93 4.86
C ALA A 57 7.59 -3.08 3.85
N ILE A 58 8.37 -4.14 4.01
CA ILE A 58 9.54 -4.45 3.17
C ILE A 58 9.29 -5.77 2.44
N VAL A 59 9.40 -5.77 1.11
CA VAL A 59 9.36 -6.96 0.28
C VAL A 59 10.75 -7.22 -0.26
N CYS A 60 11.32 -8.37 0.14
CA CYS A 60 12.66 -8.79 -0.25
C CYS A 60 12.63 -9.54 -1.58
N LYS A 61 13.79 -9.62 -2.22
CA LYS A 61 14.01 -10.33 -3.48
C LYS A 61 13.52 -11.77 -3.46
N GLY A 62 13.07 -12.25 -4.61
CA GLY A 62 12.64 -13.64 -4.84
C GLY A 62 11.28 -13.98 -4.24
N VAL A 63 10.48 -12.99 -3.85
CA VAL A 63 9.18 -13.19 -3.23
C VAL A 63 8.06 -13.10 -4.26
N THR A 64 7.14 -14.06 -4.22
CA THR A 64 5.83 -13.97 -4.87
C THR A 64 4.76 -13.74 -3.80
N ILE A 65 3.92 -12.73 -3.97
CA ILE A 65 2.74 -12.47 -3.12
C ILE A 65 1.50 -12.77 -3.95
N GLY A 66 0.69 -13.70 -3.45
CA GLY A 66 -0.55 -14.13 -4.09
C GLY A 66 -1.64 -13.05 -4.09
N GLU A 67 -2.57 -13.19 -4.99
CA GLU A 67 -3.68 -12.26 -5.22
C GLU A 67 -4.50 -11.98 -3.94
N ASN A 68 -5.09 -10.81 -3.85
CA ASN A 68 -5.93 -10.33 -2.75
C ASN A 68 -5.23 -10.34 -1.38
N SER A 69 -3.92 -10.57 -1.32
CA SER A 69 -3.23 -10.65 -0.02
C SER A 69 -2.83 -9.29 0.50
N ILE A 70 -2.82 -9.17 1.81
CA ILE A 70 -2.49 -7.96 2.54
C ILE A 70 -1.21 -8.20 3.33
N ILE A 71 -0.24 -7.32 3.16
CA ILE A 71 0.97 -7.28 3.97
C ILE A 71 0.81 -6.20 5.03
N GLY A 72 0.83 -6.59 6.30
CA GLY A 72 0.65 -5.68 7.42
C GLY A 72 1.77 -4.63 7.50
N ALA A 73 1.47 -3.50 8.14
CA ALA A 73 2.43 -2.42 8.33
C ALA A 73 3.70 -2.91 9.05
N GLY A 74 4.87 -2.44 8.62
CA GLY A 74 6.17 -2.80 9.18
C GLY A 74 6.59 -4.27 8.97
N ALA A 75 5.84 -5.05 8.20
CA ALA A 75 6.19 -6.45 7.93
C ALA A 75 7.41 -6.58 7.01
N VAL A 76 8.21 -7.62 7.22
CA VAL A 76 9.37 -7.95 6.36
C VAL A 76 9.12 -9.28 5.66
N VAL A 77 8.79 -9.22 4.38
CA VAL A 77 8.44 -10.38 3.57
C VAL A 77 9.71 -10.96 2.96
N THR A 78 10.09 -12.15 3.42
CA THR A 78 11.30 -12.88 2.99
C THR A 78 10.99 -14.21 2.32
N LYS A 79 9.71 -14.59 2.25
CA LYS A 79 9.21 -15.84 1.63
C LYS A 79 7.90 -15.55 0.91
N ASN A 80 7.54 -16.45 -0.01
CA ASN A 80 6.28 -16.34 -0.73
C ASN A 80 5.09 -16.31 0.24
N ILE A 81 4.12 -15.48 -0.10
CA ILE A 81 2.84 -15.34 0.59
C ILE A 81 1.75 -15.93 -0.31
N PRO A 82 0.92 -16.85 0.18
CA PRO A 82 -0.19 -17.39 -0.60
C PRO A 82 -1.25 -16.32 -0.89
N ALA A 83 -2.19 -16.62 -1.79
CA ALA A 83 -3.33 -15.77 -2.10
C ALA A 83 -4.33 -15.70 -0.93
N ASN A 84 -5.12 -14.64 -0.88
CA ASN A 84 -6.25 -14.46 0.03
C ASN A 84 -5.85 -14.57 1.52
N VAL A 85 -4.76 -13.94 1.92
CA VAL A 85 -4.30 -13.94 3.31
C VAL A 85 -3.89 -12.54 3.78
N VAL A 86 -3.85 -12.38 5.10
CA VAL A 86 -3.09 -11.30 5.75
C VAL A 86 -1.81 -11.89 6.31
N ALA A 87 -0.67 -11.32 5.95
CA ALA A 87 0.63 -11.68 6.49
C ALA A 87 1.25 -10.46 7.21
N ALA A 88 1.84 -10.69 8.37
CA ALA A 88 2.42 -9.63 9.18
C ALA A 88 3.64 -10.11 9.97
N GLY A 89 4.41 -9.16 10.49
CA GLY A 89 5.57 -9.42 11.36
C GLY A 89 6.91 -9.42 10.62
N ASN A 90 7.97 -9.66 11.39
CA ASN A 90 9.34 -9.77 10.87
C ASN A 90 10.00 -11.06 11.42
N PRO A 91 10.22 -12.09 10.59
CA PRO A 91 9.75 -12.21 9.20
C PRO A 91 8.22 -12.35 9.13
N ALA A 92 7.64 -11.90 8.01
CA ALA A 92 6.19 -11.97 7.79
C ALA A 92 5.68 -13.42 7.77
N LYS A 93 4.58 -13.65 8.47
CA LYS A 93 3.86 -14.92 8.50
C LYS A 93 2.38 -14.68 8.29
N VAL A 94 1.67 -15.66 7.73
CA VAL A 94 0.22 -15.62 7.61
C VAL A 94 -0.39 -15.55 9.02
N VAL A 95 -1.18 -14.52 9.27
CA VAL A 95 -1.88 -14.27 10.54
C VAL A 95 -3.39 -14.42 10.42
N LYS A 96 -3.92 -14.35 9.19
CA LYS A 96 -5.34 -14.51 8.90
C LYS A 96 -5.54 -15.01 7.47
N ASN A 97 -6.45 -15.96 7.29
CA ASN A 97 -7.00 -16.27 5.96
C ASN A 97 -8.19 -15.32 5.69
N LEU A 98 -8.29 -14.84 4.45
CA LEU A 98 -9.42 -14.04 4.00
C LEU A 98 -10.47 -14.98 3.42
N ASP A 99 -11.74 -14.74 3.73
CA ASP A 99 -12.82 -15.49 3.13
C ASP A 99 -12.84 -15.24 1.61
N GLN A 100 -13.18 -16.27 0.84
CA GLN A 100 -13.39 -16.13 -0.60
C GLN A 100 -14.72 -15.42 -0.83
N GLY A 101 -14.72 -14.12 -0.66
CA GLY A 101 -15.85 -13.24 -0.92
C GLY A 101 -15.63 -12.42 -2.19
N ASP A 102 -16.61 -11.61 -2.54
CA ASP A 102 -16.49 -10.66 -3.64
C ASP A 102 -15.55 -9.51 -3.20
N PHE A 103 -14.30 -9.60 -3.61
CA PHE A 103 -13.35 -8.50 -3.39
C PHE A 103 -13.69 -7.34 -4.31
N ILE A 104 -14.00 -6.19 -3.72
CA ILE A 104 -14.08 -4.93 -4.46
C ILE A 104 -12.67 -4.37 -4.59
N SER A 105 -12.14 -4.39 -5.80
CA SER A 105 -10.81 -3.86 -6.08
C SER A 105 -10.84 -2.34 -6.32
N ARG A 106 -9.68 -1.70 -6.26
CA ARG A 106 -9.56 -0.30 -6.68
C ARG A 106 -9.95 -0.08 -8.14
N LYS A 107 -9.80 -1.09 -8.99
CA LYS A 107 -10.26 -1.06 -10.39
C LYS A 107 -11.78 -0.92 -10.49
N ASP A 108 -12.51 -1.63 -9.62
CA ASP A 108 -13.97 -1.51 -9.55
C ASP A 108 -14.41 -0.15 -9.01
N PHE A 109 -13.69 0.37 -8.02
CA PHE A 109 -13.92 1.70 -7.46
C PHE A 109 -13.77 2.83 -8.49
N TYR A 110 -12.83 2.70 -9.43
CA TYR A 110 -12.60 3.69 -10.49
C TYR A 110 -13.37 3.41 -11.79
N LYS A 111 -14.30 2.46 -11.80
CA LYS A 111 -15.04 2.03 -12.99
C LYS A 111 -15.88 3.15 -13.61
N ASP A 112 -16.44 4.02 -12.79
CA ASP A 112 -17.18 5.21 -13.21
C ASP A 112 -16.52 6.48 -12.65
N PRO A 113 -15.51 7.04 -13.34
CA PRO A 113 -14.78 8.20 -12.86
C PRO A 113 -15.66 9.47 -12.80
N ILE A 114 -16.74 9.55 -13.61
CA ILE A 114 -17.63 10.71 -13.62
C ILE A 114 -18.51 10.69 -12.36
N GLN A 115 -19.07 9.54 -12.01
CA GLN A 115 -19.85 9.39 -10.78
C GLN A 115 -18.97 9.59 -9.56
N LEU A 116 -17.78 9.01 -9.57
CA LEU A 116 -16.81 9.14 -8.49
C LEU A 116 -16.43 10.62 -8.23
N ALA A 117 -16.19 11.39 -9.30
CA ALA A 117 -15.90 12.82 -9.17
C ALA A 117 -17.07 13.59 -8.53
N LYS A 118 -18.32 13.25 -8.88
CA LYS A 118 -19.51 13.83 -8.25
C LYS A 118 -19.63 13.47 -6.77
N ASP A 119 -19.30 12.23 -6.43
CA ASP A 119 -19.37 11.75 -5.04
C ASP A 119 -18.31 12.45 -4.17
N PHE A 120 -17.09 12.65 -4.68
CA PHE A 120 -16.08 13.45 -4.00
C PHE A 120 -16.48 14.92 -3.85
N ASP A 121 -17.02 15.54 -4.91
CA ASP A 121 -17.52 16.93 -4.85
C ASP A 121 -18.66 17.09 -3.82
N ASN A 122 -19.56 16.11 -3.74
CA ASN A 122 -20.61 16.09 -2.73
C ASN A 122 -20.06 15.90 -1.31
N LEU A 123 -19.06 15.04 -1.14
CA LEU A 123 -18.38 14.83 0.15
C LEU A 123 -17.66 16.09 0.60
N ASP A 124 -16.96 16.77 -0.30
CA ASP A 124 -16.29 18.03 -0.01
C ASP A 124 -17.30 19.12 0.36
N LYS A 125 -18.41 19.25 -0.38
CA LYS A 125 -19.49 20.17 -0.03
C LYS A 125 -20.08 19.88 1.34
N PHE A 126 -20.26 18.59 1.70
CA PHE A 126 -20.75 18.19 3.00
C PHE A 126 -19.75 18.54 4.11
N ASN A 127 -18.48 18.23 3.92
CA ASN A 127 -17.41 18.49 4.90
C ASN A 127 -17.14 19.99 5.09
N LEU A 128 -17.31 20.78 4.02
CA LEU A 128 -17.02 22.22 4.03
C LEU A 128 -18.26 23.08 4.26
N LYS A 129 -19.46 22.49 4.46
CA LYS A 129 -20.73 23.24 4.58
C LYS A 129 -20.70 24.33 5.67
N ASP A 130 -19.96 24.10 6.75
CA ASP A 130 -19.82 25.01 7.88
C ASP A 130 -18.57 25.91 7.77
N ASN A 131 -17.74 25.68 6.76
CA ASN A 131 -16.51 26.46 6.50
C ASN A 131 -16.87 27.76 5.73
N THR A 132 -17.60 28.62 6.39
CA THR A 132 -18.02 29.93 5.85
C THR A 132 -17.18 31.05 6.47
N PHE A 133 -17.14 32.21 5.82
CA PHE A 133 -16.49 33.41 6.37
C PHE A 133 -17.03 33.75 7.78
N ILE A 134 -18.35 33.61 8.00
CA ILE A 134 -18.99 33.81 9.31
C ILE A 134 -18.54 32.75 10.31
N GLY A 135 -18.45 31.50 9.89
CA GLY A 135 -17.92 30.39 10.70
C GLY A 135 -16.48 30.64 11.13
N TRP A 136 -15.64 31.09 10.19
CA TRP A 136 -14.27 31.48 10.47
C TRP A 136 -14.17 32.65 11.44
N LEU A 137 -14.95 33.70 11.28
CA LEU A 137 -15.01 34.81 12.23
C LEU A 137 -15.45 34.35 13.63
N ARG A 138 -16.46 33.45 13.72
CA ARG A 138 -16.88 32.88 15.01
C ARG A 138 -15.74 32.11 15.69
N SER A 139 -14.95 31.32 14.95
CA SER A 139 -13.85 30.56 15.54
C SER A 139 -12.77 31.46 16.15
N ILE A 140 -12.61 32.69 15.64
CA ILE A 140 -11.65 33.69 16.17
C ILE A 140 -12.21 34.39 17.40
N PHE A 141 -13.48 34.86 17.34
CA PHE A 141 -14.04 35.73 18.38
C PHE A 141 -14.86 35.00 19.44
N ALA A 142 -15.31 33.79 19.15
CA ALA A 142 -16.08 32.94 20.08
C ALA A 142 -15.71 31.47 19.88
N PRO A 143 -14.47 31.07 20.21
CA PRO A 143 -14.05 29.65 20.06
C PRO A 143 -14.92 28.78 20.96
N SER A 144 -15.39 27.63 20.42
CA SER A 144 -16.07 26.62 21.20
C SER A 144 -15.12 26.02 22.24
N LYS A 145 -15.63 25.70 23.42
CA LYS A 145 -14.83 25.12 24.52
C LYS A 145 -14.40 23.66 24.28
N ASP A 146 -14.79 23.07 23.14
CA ASP A 146 -14.61 21.64 22.81
C ASP A 146 -13.58 21.43 21.66
N ASN A 147 -12.60 22.30 21.50
CA ASN A 147 -11.43 22.12 20.64
C ASN A 147 -10.15 22.18 21.47
#